data_7abbcdbb6ab4eeead0e37b2cea117be7
#
_entry.id   7abbcdbb6ab4eeead0e37b2cea117be7
#
_cell.length_a   1.000
_cell.length_b   1.000
_cell.length_c   1.000
_cell.angle_alpha   90.00
_cell.angle_beta   90.00
_cell.angle_gamma   90.00
#
_symmetry.space_group_name_H-M   'P 1'
#
loop_
_entity.id
_entity.type
_entity.pdbx_description
1 polymer ?
#
loop_
_entity_poly.entity_id
_entity_poly.type
_entity_poly.pdbx_seq_one_letter_code
_entity_poly.pdbx_strand_id
1 'polypeptide(L)'
;LIKPSKSNTLLFLRNLRELIKKHATIPVNDLIKLINPKLRGWANYYRHCVAKQIFGYVGHKLFQALWHWAVRRHPTKSKDWVVHKYFLNRKGQWQFHGWQKIMNMDCHFNLFQIAKVPIERHVKIRSAVTPFDPQYQEYLAKRKPKRLARNSWNEPASTAL
;
A
#
# COMPACT_ATOMS: atom_id res chain seq x y z
N LEU A 1 15.81 -11.91 14.20
CA LEU A 1 14.79 -11.63 13.21
C LEU A 1 14.99 -10.20 12.67
N ILE A 2 15.09 -10.05 11.34
CA ILE A 2 15.24 -8.74 10.70
C ILE A 2 13.90 -8.04 10.72
N LYS A 3 13.89 -6.78 11.20
CA LYS A 3 12.71 -5.91 11.25
C LYS A 3 13.06 -4.52 10.70
N PRO A 4 12.10 -3.76 10.14
CA PRO A 4 12.31 -2.35 9.86
C PRO A 4 12.73 -1.61 11.14
N SER A 5 13.73 -0.74 11.05
CA SER A 5 14.15 0.05 12.22
C SER A 5 13.07 1.06 12.60
N LYS A 6 13.00 1.40 13.89
CA LYS A 6 12.07 2.42 14.41
C LYS A 6 12.32 3.78 13.76
N SER A 7 13.58 4.16 13.59
CA SER A 7 13.97 5.42 12.96
C SER A 7 13.48 5.53 11.51
N ASN A 8 13.70 4.49 10.68
CA ASN A 8 13.25 4.46 9.29
C ASN A 8 11.71 4.46 9.17
N THR A 9 11.03 3.76 10.08
CA THR A 9 9.56 3.76 10.12
C THR A 9 9.01 5.14 10.46
N LEU A 10 9.59 5.83 11.45
CA LEU A 10 9.18 7.18 11.83
C LEU A 10 9.52 8.20 10.75
N LEU A 11 10.69 8.10 10.10
CA LEU A 11 11.07 8.93 8.97
C LEU A 11 10.08 8.79 7.81
N PHE A 12 9.72 7.56 7.46
CA PHE A 12 8.74 7.29 6.41
C PHE A 12 7.38 7.92 6.73
N LEU A 13 6.90 7.77 7.97
CA LEU A 13 5.65 8.39 8.41
C LEU A 13 5.72 9.92 8.40
N ARG A 14 6.85 10.51 8.77
CA ARG A 14 7.08 11.96 8.68
C ARG A 14 6.97 12.43 7.23
N ASN A 15 7.68 11.79 6.31
CA ASN A 15 7.65 12.13 4.89
C ASN A 15 6.24 12.02 4.28
N LEU A 16 5.46 11.01 4.68
CA LEU A 16 4.05 10.87 4.26
C LEU A 16 3.19 12.02 4.80
N ARG A 17 3.36 12.40 6.07
CA ARG A 17 2.60 13.50 6.68
C ARG A 17 2.95 14.85 6.04
N GLU A 18 4.22 15.09 5.75
CA GLU A 18 4.68 16.29 5.06
C GLU A 18 4.08 16.37 3.65
N LEU A 19 4.08 15.24 2.92
CA LEU A 19 3.45 15.16 1.61
C LEU A 19 1.95 15.48 1.69
N ILE A 20 1.22 14.90 2.64
CA ILE A 20 -0.22 15.16 2.85
C ILE A 20 -0.47 16.63 3.21
N LYS A 21 0.37 17.22 4.06
CA LYS A 21 0.28 18.64 4.44
C LYS A 21 0.54 19.57 3.25
N LYS A 22 1.58 19.27 2.48
CA LYS A 22 1.94 20.06 1.28
C LYS A 22 0.81 20.06 0.25
N HIS A 23 0.07 18.98 0.18
CA HIS A 23 -1.02 18.79 -0.78
C HIS A 23 -2.41 18.88 -0.14
N ALA A 24 -2.64 19.94 0.65
CA ALA A 24 -3.90 20.12 1.38
C ALA A 24 -5.12 20.34 0.47
N THR A 25 -4.93 20.92 -0.71
CA THR A 25 -6.02 21.38 -1.60
C THR A 25 -6.23 20.50 -2.84
N ILE A 26 -5.31 19.58 -3.14
CA ILE A 26 -5.43 18.75 -4.35
C ILE A 26 -6.64 17.79 -4.30
N PRO A 27 -7.14 17.34 -5.45
CA PRO A 27 -8.16 16.30 -5.51
C PRO A 27 -7.70 15.00 -4.81
N VAL A 28 -8.67 14.27 -4.23
CA VAL A 28 -8.40 13.00 -3.52
C VAL A 28 -7.66 11.99 -4.39
N ASN A 29 -8.07 11.89 -5.64
CA ASN A 29 -7.51 10.93 -6.60
C ASN A 29 -6.01 11.18 -6.83
N ASP A 30 -5.63 12.45 -6.94
CA ASP A 30 -4.23 12.82 -7.15
C ASP A 30 -3.40 12.61 -5.88
N LEU A 31 -3.99 12.87 -4.71
CA LEU A 31 -3.35 12.52 -3.44
C LEU A 31 -3.09 11.02 -3.35
N ILE A 32 -4.07 10.18 -3.71
CA ILE A 32 -3.93 8.72 -3.72
C ILE A 32 -2.85 8.28 -4.72
N LYS A 33 -2.80 8.88 -5.92
CA LYS A 33 -1.76 8.60 -6.92
C LYS A 33 -0.36 8.93 -6.41
N LEU A 34 -0.20 10.00 -5.60
CA LEU A 34 1.08 10.38 -5.01
C LEU A 34 1.52 9.46 -3.85
N ILE A 35 0.57 9.00 -3.04
CA ILE A 35 0.86 8.19 -1.85
C ILE A 35 1.09 6.72 -2.21
N ASN A 36 0.28 6.14 -3.09
CA ASN A 36 0.31 4.72 -3.42
C ASN A 36 1.69 4.18 -3.85
N PRO A 37 2.44 4.85 -4.75
CA PRO A 37 3.77 4.37 -5.14
C PRO A 37 4.75 4.31 -3.96
N LYS A 38 4.69 5.31 -3.06
CA LYS A 38 5.54 5.36 -1.87
C LYS A 38 5.22 4.21 -0.90
N LEU A 39 3.92 3.94 -0.67
CA LEU A 39 3.48 2.83 0.17
C LEU A 39 3.88 1.49 -0.42
N ARG A 40 3.67 1.29 -1.73
CA ARG A 40 4.06 0.05 -2.43
C ARG A 40 5.56 -0.17 -2.40
N GLY A 41 6.35 0.84 -2.71
CA GLY A 41 7.81 0.75 -2.69
C GLY A 41 8.34 0.38 -1.31
N TRP A 42 7.86 1.06 -0.26
CA TRP A 42 8.25 0.78 1.12
C TRP A 42 7.80 -0.62 1.59
N ALA A 43 6.57 -1.02 1.29
CA ALA A 43 6.06 -2.35 1.62
C ALA A 43 6.82 -3.46 0.89
N ASN A 44 7.11 -3.30 -0.39
CA ASN A 44 7.88 -4.26 -1.19
C ASN A 44 9.32 -4.42 -0.67
N TYR A 45 9.94 -3.33 -0.23
CA TYR A 45 11.26 -3.39 0.37
C TYR A 45 11.30 -4.20 1.66
N TYR A 46 10.29 -4.05 2.52
CA TYR A 46 10.24 -4.70 3.83
C TYR A 46 9.42 -5.99 3.90
N ARG A 47 8.77 -6.41 2.81
CA ARG A 47 7.93 -7.63 2.83
C ARG A 47 8.70 -8.93 3.13
N HIS A 48 10.03 -8.91 2.96
CA HIS A 48 10.89 -10.06 3.29
C HIS A 48 11.29 -10.12 4.77
N CYS A 49 10.95 -9.10 5.53
CA CYS A 49 11.25 -8.97 6.94
C CYS A 49 10.03 -9.30 7.81
N VAL A 50 10.24 -9.39 9.14
CA VAL A 50 9.12 -9.51 10.09
C VAL A 50 8.47 -8.15 10.30
N ALA A 51 7.72 -7.69 9.29
CA ALA A 51 7.19 -6.33 9.22
C ALA A 51 5.67 -6.20 9.40
N LYS A 52 4.93 -7.31 9.60
CA LYS A 52 3.45 -7.30 9.61
C LYS A 52 2.86 -6.33 10.63
N GLN A 53 3.34 -6.32 11.86
CA GLN A 53 2.91 -5.39 12.90
C GLN A 53 3.23 -3.94 12.54
N ILE A 54 4.41 -3.71 11.93
CA ILE A 54 4.85 -2.38 11.51
C ILE A 54 3.99 -1.89 10.34
N PHE A 55 3.61 -2.76 9.41
CA PHE A 55 2.67 -2.43 8.35
C PHE A 55 1.30 -2.01 8.90
N GLY A 56 0.80 -2.72 9.92
CA GLY A 56 -0.42 -2.33 10.62
C GLY A 56 -0.30 -0.95 11.28
N TYR A 57 0.81 -0.71 11.98
CA TYR A 57 1.09 0.57 12.62
C TYR A 57 1.16 1.73 11.60
N VAL A 58 1.90 1.53 10.50
CA VAL A 58 2.00 2.54 9.42
C VAL A 58 0.64 2.81 8.80
N GLY A 59 -0.15 1.77 8.52
CA GLY A 59 -1.49 1.89 7.98
C GLY A 59 -2.42 2.70 8.89
N HIS A 60 -2.38 2.43 10.20
CA HIS A 60 -3.17 3.16 11.19
C HIS A 60 -2.75 4.64 11.28
N LYS A 61 -1.45 4.93 11.35
CA LYS A 61 -0.94 6.31 11.38
C LYS A 61 -1.23 7.10 10.11
N LEU A 62 -1.20 6.43 8.97
CA LEU A 62 -1.60 7.02 7.69
C LEU A 62 -3.11 7.34 7.67
N PHE A 63 -3.95 6.40 8.15
CA PHE A 63 -5.39 6.64 8.27
C PHE A 63 -5.67 7.89 9.12
N GLN A 64 -5.03 8.04 10.28
CA GLN A 64 -5.16 9.23 11.12
C GLN A 64 -4.77 10.51 10.37
N ALA A 65 -3.66 10.49 9.62
CA ALA A 65 -3.22 11.66 8.85
C ALA A 65 -4.22 12.05 7.74
N LEU A 66 -4.77 11.08 7.03
CA LEU A 66 -5.77 11.29 5.97
C LEU A 66 -7.12 11.72 6.56
N TRP A 67 -7.49 11.21 7.73
CA TRP A 67 -8.65 11.67 8.48
C TRP A 67 -8.56 13.16 8.81
N HIS A 68 -7.43 13.59 9.39
CA HIS A 68 -7.21 15.01 9.68
C HIS A 68 -7.19 15.87 8.41
N TRP A 69 -6.63 15.38 7.32
CA TRP A 69 -6.65 16.07 6.04
C TRP A 69 -8.08 16.25 5.52
N ALA A 70 -8.92 15.21 5.58
CA ALA A 70 -10.30 15.24 5.12
C ALA A 70 -11.17 16.19 5.95
N VAL A 71 -11.04 16.16 7.29
CA VAL A 71 -11.78 17.03 8.21
C VAL A 71 -11.41 18.50 7.99
N ARG A 72 -10.13 18.82 7.81
CA ARG A 72 -9.67 20.20 7.56
C ARG A 72 -10.22 20.81 6.26
N ARG A 73 -10.50 19.98 5.27
CA ARG A 73 -11.10 20.45 3.99
C ARG A 73 -12.55 20.86 4.13
N HIS A 74 -13.25 20.38 5.13
CA HIS A 74 -14.67 20.56 5.31
C HIS A 74 -15.01 20.92 6.76
N PRO A 75 -14.56 22.11 7.24
CA PRO A 75 -14.72 22.49 8.63
C PRO A 75 -16.19 22.64 9.06
N THR A 76 -17.07 22.95 8.10
CA THR A 76 -18.51 23.16 8.34
C THR A 76 -19.34 21.88 8.21
N LYS A 77 -18.75 20.76 7.77
CA LYS A 77 -19.46 19.49 7.59
C LYS A 77 -19.31 18.57 8.79
N SER A 78 -20.34 17.73 9.02
CA SER A 78 -20.26 16.73 10.09
C SER A 78 -19.18 15.69 9.80
N LYS A 79 -18.67 15.06 10.85
CA LYS A 79 -17.69 13.97 10.73
C LYS A 79 -18.26 12.79 9.95
N ASP A 80 -19.54 12.50 10.12
CA ASP A 80 -20.23 11.45 9.40
C ASP A 80 -20.25 11.71 7.89
N TRP A 81 -20.56 12.93 7.47
CA TRP A 81 -20.48 13.32 6.06
C TRP A 81 -19.07 13.13 5.49
N VAL A 82 -18.01 13.50 6.26
CA VAL A 82 -16.61 13.31 5.85
C VAL A 82 -16.29 11.84 5.68
N VAL A 83 -16.77 10.97 6.58
CA VAL A 83 -16.60 9.50 6.47
C VAL A 83 -17.20 9.00 5.17
N HIS A 84 -18.48 9.30 4.91
CA HIS A 84 -19.17 8.80 3.72
C HIS A 84 -18.53 9.30 2.41
N LYS A 85 -17.95 10.51 2.42
CA LYS A 85 -17.32 11.09 1.23
C LYS A 85 -15.94 10.47 0.92
N TYR A 86 -15.14 10.18 1.94
CA TYR A 86 -13.71 9.86 1.77
C TYR A 86 -13.33 8.45 2.17
N PHE A 87 -14.19 7.78 2.91
CA PHE A 87 -13.91 6.45 3.45
C PHE A 87 -15.02 5.48 3.10
N LEU A 88 -14.65 4.37 2.50
CA LEU A 88 -15.55 3.27 2.19
C LEU A 88 -15.34 2.15 3.20
N ASN A 89 -16.43 1.70 3.83
CA ASN A 89 -16.37 0.53 4.70
C ASN A 89 -16.48 -0.74 3.84
N ARG A 90 -15.41 -1.51 3.76
CA ARG A 90 -15.39 -2.83 3.11
C ARG A 90 -15.11 -3.90 4.16
N LYS A 91 -16.12 -4.73 4.46
CA LYS A 91 -16.00 -5.85 5.43
C LYS A 91 -15.45 -5.39 6.79
N GLY A 92 -15.99 -4.31 7.35
CA GLY A 92 -15.58 -3.75 8.64
C GLY A 92 -14.25 -2.97 8.63
N GLN A 93 -13.64 -2.75 7.48
CA GLN A 93 -12.41 -1.97 7.36
C GLN A 93 -12.64 -0.69 6.55
N TRP A 94 -12.27 0.43 7.14
CA TRP A 94 -12.32 1.73 6.48
C TRP A 94 -11.16 1.88 5.50
N GLN A 95 -11.48 2.15 4.25
CA GLN A 95 -10.52 2.39 3.18
C GLN A 95 -10.71 3.79 2.63
N PHE A 96 -9.63 4.57 2.62
CA PHE A 96 -9.63 5.89 1.97
C PHE A 96 -9.74 5.71 0.46
N HIS A 97 -10.69 6.42 -0.13
CA HIS A 97 -10.97 6.30 -1.57
C HIS A 97 -11.35 7.66 -2.17
N GLY A 98 -11.28 7.71 -3.48
CA GLY A 98 -11.83 8.78 -4.29
C GLY A 98 -12.44 8.20 -5.55
N TRP A 99 -13.35 8.93 -6.16
CA TRP A 99 -13.89 8.59 -7.45
C TRP A 99 -13.82 9.80 -8.38
N GLN A 100 -13.73 9.56 -9.67
CA GLN A 100 -13.71 10.60 -10.69
C GLN A 100 -14.32 10.04 -11.96
N LYS A 101 -15.17 10.82 -12.60
CA LYS A 101 -15.68 10.49 -13.91
C LYS A 101 -14.66 10.91 -14.97
N ILE A 102 -14.15 9.94 -15.75
CA ILE A 102 -13.19 10.16 -16.83
C ILE A 102 -13.82 9.57 -18.11
N MET A 103 -13.99 10.38 -19.13
CA MET A 103 -14.60 9.95 -20.42
C MET A 103 -15.90 9.15 -20.22
N ASN A 104 -16.80 9.65 -19.39
CA ASN A 104 -18.08 8.99 -19.03
C ASN A 104 -17.97 7.68 -18.22
N MET A 105 -16.78 7.26 -17.82
CA MET A 105 -16.56 6.09 -16.96
C MET A 105 -16.26 6.51 -15.52
N ASP A 106 -16.86 5.82 -14.57
CA ASP A 106 -16.59 6.03 -13.13
C ASP A 106 -15.30 5.33 -12.73
N CYS A 107 -14.25 6.11 -12.50
CA CYS A 107 -12.96 5.61 -12.06
C CYS A 107 -12.84 5.70 -10.55
N HIS A 108 -12.67 4.56 -9.90
CA HIS A 108 -12.44 4.47 -8.46
C HIS A 108 -10.95 4.38 -8.13
N PHE A 109 -10.51 5.26 -7.26
CA PHE A 109 -9.13 5.28 -6.75
C PHE A 109 -9.14 4.85 -5.29
N ASN A 110 -8.40 3.81 -4.96
CA ASN A 110 -8.32 3.29 -3.61
C ASN A 110 -6.91 3.46 -3.05
N LEU A 111 -6.82 3.85 -1.79
CA LEU A 111 -5.55 3.86 -1.09
C LEU A 111 -5.03 2.44 -0.92
N PHE A 112 -3.73 2.26 -1.18
CA PHE A 112 -3.06 0.99 -1.00
C PHE A 112 -3.06 0.55 0.46
N GLN A 113 -3.57 -0.65 0.73
CA GLN A 113 -3.66 -1.18 2.10
C GLN A 113 -2.37 -1.91 2.48
N ILE A 114 -1.42 -1.18 3.03
CA ILE A 114 -0.12 -1.71 3.41
C ILE A 114 -0.23 -2.87 4.41
N ALA A 115 -1.20 -2.85 5.31
CA ALA A 115 -1.44 -3.91 6.28
C ALA A 115 -1.84 -5.26 5.64
N LYS A 116 -2.35 -5.26 4.40
CA LYS A 116 -2.72 -6.49 3.68
C LYS A 116 -1.56 -7.14 2.93
N VAL A 117 -0.42 -6.45 2.81
CA VAL A 117 0.75 -7.00 2.11
C VAL A 117 1.21 -8.29 2.78
N PRO A 118 1.32 -9.40 2.01
CA PRO A 118 1.82 -10.65 2.55
C PRO A 118 3.32 -10.54 2.85
N ILE A 119 3.76 -11.23 3.91
CA ILE A 119 5.18 -11.36 4.21
C ILE A 119 5.71 -12.58 3.46
N GLU A 120 6.67 -12.36 2.57
CA GLU A 120 7.33 -13.39 1.79
C GLU A 120 8.74 -13.60 2.32
N ARG A 121 8.97 -14.70 3.04
CA ARG A 121 10.30 -15.00 3.56
C ARG A 121 11.24 -15.39 2.43
N HIS A 122 12.45 -14.86 2.47
CA HIS A 122 13.51 -15.30 1.60
C HIS A 122 13.95 -16.71 2.01
N VAL A 123 13.82 -17.67 1.09
CA VAL A 123 14.30 -19.04 1.31
C VAL A 123 15.77 -19.09 0.93
N LYS A 124 16.65 -19.44 1.89
CA LYS A 124 18.10 -19.59 1.65
C LYS A 124 18.37 -20.61 0.55
N ILE A 125 19.34 -20.32 -0.30
CA ILE A 125 19.93 -21.29 -1.22
C ILE A 125 20.83 -22.20 -0.40
N ARG A 126 20.88 -23.49 -0.70
CA ARG A 126 21.86 -24.42 -0.09
C ARG A 126 23.26 -23.93 -0.42
N SER A 127 24.18 -23.94 0.54
CA SER A 127 25.52 -23.34 0.40
C SER A 127 26.36 -23.97 -0.73
N ALA A 128 26.16 -25.25 -1.03
CA ALA A 128 26.86 -25.98 -2.10
C ALA A 128 26.28 -25.72 -3.52
N VAL A 129 25.16 -24.99 -3.64
CA VAL A 129 24.48 -24.82 -4.93
C VAL A 129 25.08 -23.67 -5.71
N THR A 130 25.60 -23.94 -6.90
CA THR A 130 26.01 -22.94 -7.86
C THR A 130 25.10 -22.97 -9.10
N PRO A 131 24.85 -21.80 -9.76
CA PRO A 131 24.04 -21.77 -10.98
C PRO A 131 24.64 -22.52 -12.17
N PHE A 132 25.94 -22.79 -12.11
CA PHE A 132 26.73 -23.40 -13.18
C PHE A 132 26.82 -24.91 -13.08
N ASP A 133 26.39 -25.50 -11.94
CA ASP A 133 26.46 -26.93 -11.71
C ASP A 133 25.18 -27.61 -12.26
N PRO A 134 25.30 -28.50 -13.26
CA PRO A 134 24.15 -29.21 -13.85
C PRO A 134 23.31 -29.98 -12.83
N GLN A 135 23.95 -30.52 -11.78
CA GLN A 135 23.28 -31.28 -10.72
C GLN A 135 22.20 -30.49 -10.01
N TYR A 136 22.34 -29.17 -9.94
CA TYR A 136 21.40 -28.32 -9.22
C TYR A 136 20.41 -27.55 -10.10
N GLN A 137 20.41 -27.78 -11.42
CA GLN A 137 19.52 -27.09 -12.36
C GLN A 137 18.03 -27.31 -12.04
N GLU A 138 17.66 -28.55 -11.73
CA GLU A 138 16.28 -28.88 -11.34
C GLU A 138 15.88 -28.22 -10.02
N TYR A 139 16.78 -28.23 -9.02
CA TYR A 139 16.56 -27.54 -7.74
C TYR A 139 16.38 -26.03 -7.94
N LEU A 140 17.19 -25.38 -8.76
CA LEU A 140 17.12 -23.96 -9.07
C LEU A 140 15.87 -23.62 -9.88
N ALA A 141 15.46 -24.48 -10.82
CA ALA A 141 14.23 -24.31 -11.58
C ALA A 141 12.98 -24.36 -10.70
N LYS A 142 12.94 -25.28 -9.73
CA LYS A 142 11.85 -25.37 -8.73
C LYS A 142 11.79 -24.16 -7.79
N ARG A 143 12.91 -23.45 -7.62
CA ARG A 143 13.02 -22.24 -6.78
C ARG A 143 12.66 -20.95 -7.48
N LYS A 144 12.47 -20.93 -8.80
CA LYS A 144 12.01 -19.71 -9.47
C LYS A 144 10.78 -19.20 -8.72
N PRO A 145 10.81 -17.98 -8.17
CA PRO A 145 9.66 -17.44 -7.45
C PRO A 145 8.48 -17.56 -8.40
N LYS A 146 7.36 -18.10 -7.91
CA LYS A 146 6.09 -17.97 -8.63
C LYS A 146 6.01 -16.50 -9.01
N ARG A 147 6.14 -16.15 -10.26
CA ARG A 147 5.90 -14.78 -10.73
C ARG A 147 4.51 -14.44 -10.20
N LEU A 148 4.47 -13.63 -9.15
CA LEU A 148 3.23 -13.00 -8.73
C LEU A 148 2.62 -12.45 -10.01
N ALA A 149 1.42 -12.90 -10.34
CA ALA A 149 0.74 -12.45 -11.54
C ALA A 149 0.90 -10.94 -11.60
N ARG A 150 1.60 -10.47 -12.62
CA ARG A 150 2.15 -9.11 -12.74
C ARG A 150 1.09 -8.03 -12.77
N ASN A 151 -0.19 -8.40 -12.77
CA ASN A 151 -1.30 -7.58 -13.20
C ASN A 151 -2.46 -7.43 -12.22
N SER A 152 -2.48 -8.09 -11.06
CA SER A 152 -3.63 -7.93 -10.16
C SER A 152 -3.68 -6.60 -9.39
N TRP A 153 -2.67 -5.75 -9.54
CA TRP A 153 -2.54 -4.50 -8.78
C TRP A 153 -2.75 -3.24 -9.63
N ASN A 154 -2.86 -3.37 -10.96
CA ASN A 154 -3.02 -2.25 -11.88
C ASN A 154 -4.34 -2.26 -12.66
N GLU A 155 -5.20 -3.26 -12.48
CA GLU A 155 -6.50 -3.20 -13.10
C GLU A 155 -7.39 -2.21 -12.33
N PRO A 156 -7.94 -1.17 -13.01
CA PRO A 156 -9.11 -0.49 -12.50
C PRO A 156 -10.17 -1.58 -12.30
N ALA A 157 -10.86 -1.55 -11.16
CA ALA A 157 -11.92 -2.50 -10.89
C ALA A 157 -12.88 -2.52 -12.09
N SER A 158 -12.74 -3.55 -12.93
CA SER A 158 -13.65 -3.80 -14.04
C SER A 158 -15.01 -4.02 -13.42
N THR A 159 -15.93 -3.21 -13.79
CA THR A 159 -17.35 -3.27 -13.46
C THR A 159 -17.87 -4.61 -13.98
N ALA A 160 -18.09 -5.57 -13.10
CA ALA A 160 -19.02 -6.67 -13.40
C ALA A 160 -20.43 -6.12 -13.27
N LEU A 161 -21.17 -6.23 -14.35
CA LEU A 161 -22.63 -6.02 -14.48
C LEU A 161 -23.40 -6.82 -13.45
#